data_7f8ba06e5e26428fe637549f40d8349b
#
_entry.id   7f8ba06e5e26428fe637549f40d8349b
#
_cell.length_a   1.000
_cell.length_b   1.000
_cell.length_c   1.000
_cell.angle_alpha   90.00
_cell.angle_beta   90.00
_cell.angle_gamma   90.00
#
_symmetry.space_group_name_H-M   'P 1'
#
loop_
_entity.id
_entity.type
_entity.pdbx_description
1 polymer ?
#
loop_
_entity_poly.entity_id
_entity_poly.type
_entity_poly.pdbx_seq_one_letter_code
_entity_poly.pdbx_strand_id
1 'polypeptide(L)'
;NQVDGIAAISRRDAIDFEKLGSKKPKLIIPFGINLDVYTPVINENPQLNFFHLGSMDWTPNIEGLNWFLDEIWPEINRKFPKSHFYLAGRDMPEDFYKRKSPNVHIVGEVEDAKNFINSNSIMIVPLLSGGGIRVKIIEGMALGKAIISTAVGAEGLHYKNKKNIWIANKVDDFIKAINYFNEDLQNINKMGLSARALAESDYNE
;
A
#
# COMPACT_ATOMS: atom_id res chain seq x y z
N ASN A 1 -12.42 26.43 20.84
CA ASN A 1 -11.06 26.05 21.12
C ASN A 1 -10.13 27.03 20.42
N GLN A 2 -9.28 27.72 21.21
CA GLN A 2 -8.27 28.63 20.65
C GLN A 2 -6.95 27.85 20.59
N VAL A 3 -6.39 27.75 19.38
CA VAL A 3 -5.04 27.22 19.14
C VAL A 3 -4.20 28.33 18.52
N ASP A 4 -2.90 28.33 18.79
CA ASP A 4 -1.98 29.36 18.28
C ASP A 4 -1.47 29.02 16.87
N GLY A 5 -1.40 27.74 16.54
CA GLY A 5 -0.98 27.21 15.25
C GLY A 5 -1.53 25.82 14.96
N ILE A 6 -1.28 25.32 13.76
CA ILE A 6 -1.70 24.00 13.29
C ILE A 6 -0.46 23.26 12.78
N ALA A 7 -0.20 22.06 13.32
CA ALA A 7 0.74 21.11 12.77
C ALA A 7 0.00 20.14 11.85
N ALA A 8 0.24 20.23 10.55
CA ALA A 8 -0.37 19.36 9.55
C ALA A 8 0.60 18.24 9.17
N ILE A 9 0.11 17.02 9.01
CA ILE A 9 0.94 15.87 8.63
C ILE A 9 1.32 15.91 7.14
N SER A 10 0.44 16.52 6.31
CA SER A 10 0.70 16.70 4.89
C SER A 10 0.40 18.13 4.43
N ARG A 11 0.96 18.49 3.26
CA ARG A 11 0.62 19.76 2.60
C ARG A 11 -0.87 19.83 2.26
N ARG A 12 -1.49 18.70 1.93
CA ARG A 12 -2.92 18.62 1.66
C ARG A 12 -3.75 18.99 2.90
N ASP A 13 -3.43 18.40 4.05
CA ASP A 13 -4.13 18.72 5.29
C ASP A 13 -4.01 20.21 5.64
N ALA A 14 -2.82 20.80 5.44
CA ALA A 14 -2.62 22.23 5.65
C ALA A 14 -3.56 23.08 4.76
N ILE A 15 -3.70 22.71 3.48
CA ILE A 15 -4.61 23.37 2.54
C ILE A 15 -6.07 23.16 2.94
N ASP A 16 -6.44 21.97 3.38
CA ASP A 16 -7.82 21.68 3.77
C ASP A 16 -8.21 22.45 5.05
N PHE A 17 -7.28 22.65 5.99
CA PHE A 17 -7.50 23.60 7.11
C PHE A 17 -7.72 25.05 6.64
N GLU A 18 -7.05 25.49 5.56
CA GLU A 18 -7.29 26.80 4.96
C GLU A 18 -8.70 26.92 4.37
N LYS A 19 -9.11 25.90 3.61
CA LYS A 19 -10.48 25.83 3.03
C LYS A 19 -11.56 25.84 4.11
N LEU A 20 -11.28 25.24 5.27
CA LEU A 20 -12.16 25.28 6.45
C LEU A 20 -12.13 26.64 7.17
N GLY A 21 -11.42 27.64 6.64
CA GLY A 21 -11.41 29.01 7.14
C GLY A 21 -10.33 29.31 8.20
N SER A 22 -9.41 28.37 8.43
CA SER A 22 -8.33 28.62 9.39
C SER A 22 -7.29 29.60 8.82
N LYS A 23 -7.07 30.72 9.54
CA LYS A 23 -6.03 31.72 9.28
C LYS A 23 -4.80 31.55 10.17
N LYS A 24 -4.74 30.50 10.98
CA LYS A 24 -3.65 30.25 11.91
C LYS A 24 -2.37 29.83 11.17
N PRO A 25 -1.19 30.14 11.71
CA PRO A 25 0.08 29.62 11.17
C PRO A 25 0.03 28.10 11.08
N LYS A 26 0.58 27.56 9.97
CA LYS A 26 0.63 26.13 9.71
C LYS A 26 2.08 25.68 9.55
N LEU A 27 2.41 24.59 10.22
CA LEU A 27 3.67 23.87 10.04
C LEU A 27 3.35 22.49 9.48
N ILE A 28 4.07 22.06 8.46
CA ILE A 28 3.98 20.70 7.96
C ILE A 28 5.01 19.88 8.71
N ILE A 29 4.52 18.90 9.47
CA ILE A 29 5.35 17.91 10.17
C ILE A 29 5.06 16.57 9.47
N PRO A 30 5.90 16.16 8.50
CA PRO A 30 5.69 14.92 7.78
C PRO A 30 5.78 13.73 8.74
N PHE A 31 5.05 12.67 8.43
CA PHE A 31 5.18 11.40 9.13
C PHE A 31 6.54 10.79 8.83
N GLY A 32 7.30 10.46 9.86
CA GLY A 32 8.57 9.76 9.77
C GLY A 32 8.50 8.37 10.40
N ILE A 33 9.40 7.50 9.98
CA ILE A 33 9.63 6.19 10.58
C ILE A 33 11.11 5.97 10.81
N ASN A 34 11.46 5.26 11.87
CA ASN A 34 12.83 4.82 12.09
C ASN A 34 13.19 3.71 11.10
N LEU A 35 13.94 4.05 10.07
CA LEU A 35 14.30 3.12 8.99
C LEU A 35 15.28 2.03 9.42
N ASP A 36 15.99 2.20 10.53
CA ASP A 36 16.95 1.19 11.03
C ASP A 36 16.26 -0.12 11.43
N VAL A 37 14.97 -0.05 11.79
CA VAL A 37 14.18 -1.23 12.14
C VAL A 37 13.49 -1.89 10.95
N TYR A 38 13.66 -1.35 9.72
CA TYR A 38 13.09 -1.88 8.48
C TYR A 38 14.21 -2.33 7.53
N THR A 39 14.60 -3.59 7.64
CA THR A 39 15.63 -4.18 6.78
C THR A 39 14.99 -4.82 5.55
N PRO A 40 15.20 -4.28 4.33
CA PRO A 40 14.70 -4.87 3.11
C PRO A 40 15.31 -6.26 2.86
N VAL A 41 14.49 -7.20 2.41
CA VAL A 41 14.94 -8.48 1.88
C VAL A 41 14.74 -8.46 0.36
N ILE A 42 15.85 -8.43 -0.37
CA ILE A 42 15.83 -8.49 -1.85
C ILE A 42 15.70 -9.97 -2.23
N ASN A 43 14.66 -10.29 -2.97
CA ASN A 43 14.47 -11.63 -3.51
C ASN A 43 15.16 -11.71 -4.89
N GLU A 44 16.19 -12.54 -5.02
CA GLU A 44 16.91 -12.73 -6.28
C GLU A 44 16.00 -13.31 -7.39
N ASN A 45 14.99 -14.10 -6.98
CA ASN A 45 14.02 -14.72 -7.89
C ASN A 45 12.58 -14.27 -7.51
N PRO A 46 12.23 -12.98 -7.73
CA PRO A 46 10.92 -12.47 -7.38
C PRO A 46 9.82 -13.18 -8.16
N GLN A 47 8.65 -13.31 -7.55
CA GLN A 47 7.47 -13.94 -8.13
C GLN A 47 6.29 -12.99 -8.08
N LEU A 48 5.26 -13.25 -8.89
CA LEU A 48 3.99 -12.53 -8.86
C LEU A 48 3.15 -12.96 -7.64
N ASN A 49 3.71 -12.74 -6.45
CA ASN A 49 3.04 -12.94 -5.18
C ASN A 49 2.61 -11.59 -4.63
N PHE A 50 1.31 -11.44 -4.47
CA PHE A 50 0.68 -10.21 -4.02
C PHE A 50 0.27 -10.35 -2.55
N PHE A 51 0.25 -9.24 -1.84
CA PHE A 51 -0.23 -9.23 -0.47
C PHE A 51 -0.92 -7.92 -0.09
N HIS A 52 -1.80 -8.02 0.89
CA HIS A 52 -2.31 -6.87 1.64
C HIS A 52 -2.11 -7.12 3.13
N LEU A 53 -1.72 -6.07 3.85
CA LEU A 53 -1.66 -6.06 5.31
C LEU A 53 -2.42 -4.86 5.84
N GLY A 54 -3.38 -5.10 6.75
CA GLY A 54 -4.13 -4.03 7.38
C GLY A 54 -5.21 -4.53 8.32
N SER A 55 -5.60 -3.70 9.31
CA SER A 55 -6.69 -4.04 10.21
C SER A 55 -8.04 -3.95 9.49
N MET A 56 -8.92 -4.92 9.74
CA MET A 56 -10.26 -5.01 9.12
C MET A 56 -11.34 -4.33 9.98
N ASP A 57 -11.00 -3.73 11.11
CA ASP A 57 -11.86 -2.81 11.84
C ASP A 57 -12.02 -1.46 11.10
N TRP A 58 -11.17 -1.21 10.10
CA TRP A 58 -11.23 -0.02 9.27
C TRP A 58 -11.97 -0.29 7.96
N THR A 59 -13.20 0.22 7.85
CA THR A 59 -14.11 0.02 6.71
C THR A 59 -13.48 0.22 5.33
N PRO A 60 -12.63 1.23 5.07
CA PRO A 60 -11.99 1.39 3.77
C PRO A 60 -11.10 0.22 3.33
N ASN A 61 -10.50 -0.52 4.27
CA ASN A 61 -9.78 -1.76 3.93
C ASN A 61 -10.75 -2.82 3.43
N ILE A 62 -11.87 -3.02 4.12
CA ILE A 62 -12.90 -4.01 3.74
C ILE A 62 -13.49 -3.68 2.37
N GLU A 63 -13.88 -2.40 2.14
CA GLU A 63 -14.41 -1.94 0.85
C GLU A 63 -13.44 -2.18 -0.30
N GLY A 64 -12.21 -1.73 -0.13
CA GLY A 64 -11.18 -1.87 -1.16
C GLY A 64 -10.81 -3.32 -1.44
N LEU A 65 -10.74 -4.17 -0.41
CA LEU A 65 -10.44 -5.59 -0.55
C LEU A 65 -11.61 -6.36 -1.20
N ASN A 66 -12.85 -6.03 -0.86
CA ASN A 66 -14.01 -6.61 -1.54
C ASN A 66 -13.97 -6.29 -3.04
N TRP A 67 -13.79 -5.03 -3.39
CA TRP A 67 -13.65 -4.62 -4.78
C TRP A 67 -12.48 -5.34 -5.48
N PHE A 68 -11.31 -5.42 -4.84
CA PHE A 68 -10.15 -6.10 -5.40
C PHE A 68 -10.42 -7.59 -5.64
N LEU A 69 -11.01 -8.28 -4.67
CA LEU A 69 -11.28 -9.71 -4.74
C LEU A 69 -12.43 -10.06 -5.69
N ASP A 70 -13.42 -9.17 -5.84
CA ASP A 70 -14.60 -9.44 -6.67
C ASP A 70 -14.38 -9.04 -8.14
N GLU A 71 -13.63 -7.97 -8.42
CA GLU A 71 -13.50 -7.44 -9.78
C GLU A 71 -12.09 -7.57 -10.37
N ILE A 72 -11.03 -7.43 -9.54
CA ILE A 72 -9.66 -7.36 -10.04
C ILE A 72 -8.98 -8.73 -10.00
N TRP A 73 -9.06 -9.41 -8.85
CA TRP A 73 -8.37 -10.69 -8.67
C TRP A 73 -8.79 -11.77 -9.65
N PRO A 74 -10.08 -11.95 -10.02
CA PRO A 74 -10.47 -12.93 -11.02
C PRO A 74 -9.75 -12.73 -12.36
N GLU A 75 -9.60 -11.49 -12.81
CA GLU A 75 -8.90 -11.17 -14.05
C GLU A 75 -7.39 -11.42 -13.95
N ILE A 76 -6.78 -11.12 -12.78
CA ILE A 76 -5.38 -11.44 -12.50
C ILE A 76 -5.18 -12.94 -12.53
N ASN A 77 -5.98 -13.69 -11.78
CA ASN A 77 -5.83 -15.14 -11.67
C ASN A 77 -6.08 -15.84 -13.02
N ARG A 78 -7.01 -15.33 -13.84
CA ARG A 78 -7.27 -15.85 -15.19
C ARG A 78 -6.07 -15.68 -16.13
N LYS A 79 -5.38 -14.54 -16.06
CA LYS A 79 -4.21 -14.22 -16.92
C LYS A 79 -2.90 -14.78 -16.36
N PHE A 80 -2.78 -14.85 -15.05
CA PHE A 80 -1.59 -15.28 -14.32
C PHE A 80 -1.95 -16.36 -13.29
N PRO A 81 -2.30 -17.58 -13.72
CA PRO A 81 -2.87 -18.61 -12.84
C PRO A 81 -1.89 -19.18 -11.80
N LYS A 82 -0.60 -18.81 -11.87
CA LYS A 82 0.41 -19.16 -10.87
C LYS A 82 0.63 -18.07 -9.82
N SER A 83 -0.10 -16.97 -9.92
CA SER A 83 -0.05 -15.88 -8.94
C SER A 83 -0.83 -16.22 -7.68
N HIS A 84 -0.35 -15.74 -6.54
CA HIS A 84 -1.00 -15.91 -5.25
C HIS A 84 -1.25 -14.56 -4.60
N PHE A 85 -2.35 -14.43 -3.86
CA PHE A 85 -2.68 -13.27 -3.06
C PHE A 85 -2.83 -13.66 -1.59
N TYR A 86 -2.07 -13.00 -0.73
CA TYR A 86 -2.05 -13.22 0.72
C TYR A 86 -2.68 -12.04 1.43
N LEU A 87 -3.75 -12.29 2.17
CA LEU A 87 -4.47 -11.27 2.93
C LEU A 87 -4.24 -11.48 4.42
N ALA A 88 -3.54 -10.51 5.04
CA ALA A 88 -3.28 -10.53 6.48
C ALA A 88 -3.81 -9.26 7.16
N GLY A 89 -4.12 -9.40 8.45
CA GLY A 89 -4.54 -8.30 9.31
C GLY A 89 -5.41 -8.76 10.47
N ARG A 90 -5.52 -7.86 11.46
CA ARG A 90 -6.38 -8.07 12.62
C ARG A 90 -7.84 -7.92 12.25
N ASP A 91 -8.71 -8.45 13.11
CA ASP A 91 -10.17 -8.32 13.02
C ASP A 91 -10.73 -8.80 11.67
N MET A 92 -10.15 -9.88 11.11
CA MET A 92 -10.54 -10.43 9.82
C MET A 92 -11.97 -10.99 9.89
N PRO A 93 -12.93 -10.45 9.11
CA PRO A 93 -14.29 -10.95 9.09
C PRO A 93 -14.37 -12.40 8.61
N GLU A 94 -15.28 -13.18 9.20
CA GLU A 94 -15.50 -14.57 8.79
C GLU A 94 -15.83 -14.75 7.31
N ASP A 95 -16.46 -13.76 6.70
CA ASP A 95 -16.85 -13.82 5.28
C ASP A 95 -15.63 -13.86 4.36
N PHE A 96 -14.49 -13.31 4.76
CA PHE A 96 -13.25 -13.46 4.01
C PHE A 96 -12.76 -14.93 4.02
N TYR A 97 -12.83 -15.62 5.16
CA TYR A 97 -12.46 -17.04 5.26
C TYR A 97 -13.39 -17.95 4.47
N LYS A 98 -14.65 -17.56 4.26
CA LYS A 98 -15.63 -18.32 3.49
C LYS A 98 -15.52 -18.12 1.97
N ARG A 99 -14.72 -17.13 1.52
CA ARG A 99 -14.55 -16.85 0.09
C ARG A 99 -13.82 -18.00 -0.61
N LYS A 100 -14.39 -18.44 -1.73
CA LYS A 100 -13.80 -19.44 -2.61
C LYS A 100 -13.15 -18.78 -3.82
N SER A 101 -12.08 -18.01 -3.58
CA SER A 101 -11.32 -17.37 -4.66
C SER A 101 -10.03 -18.15 -4.92
N PRO A 102 -9.77 -18.60 -6.15
CA PRO A 102 -8.56 -19.36 -6.46
C PRO A 102 -7.29 -18.58 -6.08
N ASN A 103 -6.32 -19.27 -5.48
CA ASN A 103 -5.02 -18.73 -5.08
C ASN A 103 -5.07 -17.50 -4.13
N VAL A 104 -6.19 -17.33 -3.43
CA VAL A 104 -6.33 -16.36 -2.34
C VAL A 104 -6.13 -17.07 -1.01
N HIS A 105 -5.22 -16.55 -0.20
CA HIS A 105 -4.87 -17.09 1.10
C HIS A 105 -5.22 -16.08 2.18
N ILE A 106 -6.24 -16.38 2.99
CA ILE A 106 -6.62 -15.54 4.13
C ILE A 106 -5.76 -15.98 5.32
N VAL A 107 -4.75 -15.19 5.63
CA VAL A 107 -3.78 -15.48 6.69
C VAL A 107 -4.31 -15.06 8.07
N GLY A 108 -5.11 -13.99 8.12
CA GLY A 108 -5.57 -13.40 9.37
C GLY A 108 -4.49 -12.56 10.07
N GLU A 109 -4.52 -12.52 11.38
CA GLU A 109 -3.53 -11.78 12.16
C GLU A 109 -2.15 -12.43 12.09
N VAL A 110 -1.11 -11.63 11.93
CA VAL A 110 0.29 -12.07 11.90
C VAL A 110 1.04 -11.50 13.10
N GLU A 111 1.88 -12.33 13.72
CA GLU A 111 2.71 -11.92 14.87
C GLU A 111 3.80 -10.91 14.47
N ASP A 112 4.40 -11.10 13.29
CA ASP A 112 5.45 -10.23 12.76
C ASP A 112 5.08 -9.71 11.37
N ALA A 113 4.61 -8.45 11.35
CA ALA A 113 4.23 -7.75 10.13
C ALA A 113 5.40 -7.57 9.16
N LYS A 114 6.62 -7.31 9.67
CA LYS A 114 7.80 -7.10 8.81
C LYS A 114 8.21 -8.38 8.12
N ASN A 115 8.19 -9.50 8.85
CA ASN A 115 8.49 -10.80 8.29
C ASN A 115 7.44 -11.18 7.23
N PHE A 116 6.15 -10.97 7.52
CA PHE A 116 5.09 -11.19 6.53
C PHE A 116 5.29 -10.34 5.26
N ILE A 117 5.58 -9.05 5.40
CA ILE A 117 5.84 -8.16 4.26
C ILE A 117 7.08 -8.65 3.49
N ASN A 118 8.15 -9.03 4.19
CA ASN A 118 9.39 -9.49 3.57
C ASN A 118 9.23 -10.81 2.81
N SER A 119 8.34 -11.68 3.25
CA SER A 119 8.04 -12.97 2.59
C SER A 119 7.26 -12.84 1.30
N ASN A 120 6.75 -11.64 0.99
CA ASN A 120 5.93 -11.37 -0.18
C ASN A 120 6.59 -10.32 -1.10
N SER A 121 6.10 -10.21 -2.35
CA SER A 121 6.79 -9.42 -3.39
C SER A 121 6.10 -8.07 -3.67
N ILE A 122 4.78 -8.06 -3.86
CA ILE A 122 4.03 -6.91 -4.36
C ILE A 122 2.90 -6.56 -3.39
N MET A 123 2.97 -5.37 -2.81
CA MET A 123 1.92 -4.86 -1.92
C MET A 123 0.75 -4.30 -2.74
N ILE A 124 -0.47 -4.69 -2.37
CA ILE A 124 -1.72 -4.19 -2.96
C ILE A 124 -2.44 -3.31 -1.94
N VAL A 125 -2.72 -2.05 -2.30
CA VAL A 125 -3.46 -1.10 -1.46
C VAL A 125 -4.64 -0.52 -2.23
N PRO A 126 -5.76 -1.26 -2.34
CA PRO A 126 -6.84 -0.97 -3.28
C PRO A 126 -7.94 -0.09 -2.65
N LEU A 127 -7.58 0.94 -1.88
CA LEU A 127 -8.53 1.76 -1.16
C LEU A 127 -9.41 2.59 -2.09
N LEU A 128 -10.72 2.60 -1.84
CA LEU A 128 -11.71 3.40 -2.57
C LEU A 128 -12.07 4.68 -1.80
N SER A 129 -11.89 4.68 -0.50
CA SER A 129 -12.25 5.77 0.41
C SER A 129 -11.20 5.95 1.51
N GLY A 130 -11.40 6.98 2.35
CA GLY A 130 -10.56 7.27 3.50
C GLY A 130 -9.60 8.44 3.25
N GLY A 131 -9.15 9.10 4.31
CA GLY A 131 -8.22 10.24 4.31
C GLY A 131 -6.93 9.95 5.10
N GLY A 132 -5.93 10.82 4.98
CA GLY A 132 -4.66 10.76 5.70
C GLY A 132 -3.60 9.87 5.04
N ILE A 133 -2.38 9.94 5.56
CA ILE A 133 -1.24 9.16 5.07
C ILE A 133 -1.40 7.68 5.45
N ARG A 134 -1.13 6.80 4.51
CA ARG A 134 -1.18 5.34 4.71
C ARG A 134 0.19 4.84 5.18
N VAL A 135 0.36 4.76 6.49
CA VAL A 135 1.61 4.31 7.13
C VAL A 135 2.08 2.96 6.55
N LYS A 136 1.16 2.03 6.31
CA LYS A 136 1.48 0.73 5.68
C LYS A 136 2.23 0.84 4.34
N ILE A 137 1.94 1.90 3.55
CA ILE A 137 2.66 2.12 2.28
C ILE A 137 4.10 2.56 2.58
N ILE A 138 4.30 3.45 3.55
CA ILE A 138 5.65 3.89 3.96
C ILE A 138 6.45 2.70 4.51
N GLU A 139 5.83 1.83 5.31
CA GLU A 139 6.45 0.58 5.78
C GLU A 139 6.81 -0.37 4.62
N GLY A 140 5.91 -0.53 3.65
CA GLY A 140 6.17 -1.29 2.43
C GLY A 140 7.33 -0.70 1.60
N MET A 141 7.39 0.63 1.47
CA MET A 141 8.52 1.34 0.85
C MET A 141 9.81 1.10 1.64
N ALA A 142 9.77 1.22 2.96
CA ALA A 142 10.91 1.00 3.84
C ALA A 142 11.47 -0.42 3.73
N LEU A 143 10.61 -1.41 3.50
CA LEU A 143 11.00 -2.81 3.25
C LEU A 143 11.28 -3.11 1.77
N GLY A 144 11.37 -2.08 0.91
CA GLY A 144 11.74 -2.23 -0.49
C GLY A 144 10.73 -3.02 -1.33
N LYS A 145 9.43 -2.92 -1.03
CA LYS A 145 8.39 -3.64 -1.78
C LYS A 145 7.90 -2.85 -2.98
N ALA A 146 7.64 -3.55 -4.08
CA ALA A 146 6.83 -3.00 -5.15
C ALA A 146 5.40 -2.77 -4.65
N ILE A 147 4.80 -1.64 -5.01
CA ILE A 147 3.49 -1.25 -4.49
C ILE A 147 2.56 -0.89 -5.65
N ILE A 148 1.39 -1.52 -5.69
CA ILE A 148 0.27 -1.12 -6.54
C ILE A 148 -0.81 -0.56 -5.61
N SER A 149 -1.18 0.69 -5.84
CA SER A 149 -2.18 1.37 -5.01
C SER A 149 -3.16 2.16 -5.88
N THR A 150 -4.35 2.40 -5.37
CA THR A 150 -5.21 3.44 -5.93
C THR A 150 -4.65 4.82 -5.61
N ALA A 151 -5.11 5.85 -6.31
CA ALA A 151 -4.78 7.24 -6.00
C ALA A 151 -5.23 7.62 -4.57
N VAL A 152 -6.38 7.08 -4.12
CA VAL A 152 -6.88 7.26 -2.74
C VAL A 152 -5.94 6.58 -1.73
N GLY A 153 -5.45 5.37 -2.03
CA GLY A 153 -4.50 4.67 -1.18
C GLY A 153 -3.17 5.40 -1.03
N ALA A 154 -2.69 6.05 -2.10
CA ALA A 154 -1.43 6.79 -2.14
C ALA A 154 -1.58 8.27 -1.77
N GLU A 155 -2.76 8.71 -1.29
CA GLU A 155 -3.02 10.11 -0.96
C GLU A 155 -2.06 10.61 0.14
N GLY A 156 -1.55 11.83 -0.05
CA GLY A 156 -0.63 12.48 0.90
C GLY A 156 0.83 12.04 0.79
N LEU A 157 1.14 11.03 -0.04
CA LEU A 157 2.50 10.58 -0.26
C LEU A 157 3.16 11.34 -1.43
N HIS A 158 4.46 11.58 -1.31
CA HIS A 158 5.28 12.08 -2.42
C HIS A 158 5.73 10.88 -3.27
N TYR A 159 5.07 10.60 -4.38
CA TYR A 159 5.44 9.47 -5.23
C TYR A 159 5.58 9.87 -6.70
N LYS A 160 6.30 9.06 -7.44
CA LYS A 160 6.35 9.10 -8.90
C LYS A 160 5.71 7.82 -9.44
N ASN A 161 4.53 7.99 -10.09
CA ASN A 161 3.79 6.86 -10.66
C ASN A 161 4.68 6.04 -11.59
N LYS A 162 4.55 4.70 -11.52
CA LYS A 162 5.33 3.69 -12.25
C LYS A 162 6.82 3.66 -11.91
N LYS A 163 7.29 4.49 -10.99
CA LYS A 163 8.69 4.49 -10.54
C LYS A 163 8.82 3.89 -9.15
N ASN A 164 8.13 4.44 -8.15
CA ASN A 164 8.21 3.98 -6.76
C ASN A 164 6.85 3.52 -6.18
N ILE A 165 5.75 3.86 -6.84
CA ILE A 165 4.41 3.27 -6.68
C ILE A 165 3.80 3.15 -8.07
N TRP A 166 3.00 2.11 -8.31
CA TRP A 166 2.12 2.04 -9.48
C TRP A 166 0.71 2.43 -9.09
N ILE A 167 0.16 3.47 -9.70
CA ILE A 167 -1.22 3.89 -9.46
C ILE A 167 -2.15 3.15 -10.39
N ALA A 168 -3.14 2.46 -9.80
CA ALA A 168 -4.15 1.66 -10.47
C ALA A 168 -5.54 1.98 -9.86
N ASN A 169 -6.42 2.63 -10.62
CA ASN A 169 -7.74 3.02 -10.14
C ASN A 169 -8.88 2.16 -10.72
N LYS A 170 -8.56 1.26 -11.63
CA LYS A 170 -9.51 0.34 -12.28
C LYS A 170 -8.81 -0.95 -12.68
N VAL A 171 -9.58 -1.99 -13.00
CA VAL A 171 -9.09 -3.33 -13.35
C VAL A 171 -7.95 -3.29 -14.38
N ASP A 172 -8.13 -2.55 -15.48
CA ASP A 172 -7.13 -2.45 -16.55
C ASP A 172 -5.78 -1.91 -16.07
N ASP A 173 -5.78 -1.00 -15.08
CA ASP A 173 -4.54 -0.41 -14.58
C ASP A 173 -3.76 -1.43 -13.74
N PHE A 174 -4.45 -2.27 -12.94
CA PHE A 174 -3.84 -3.41 -12.25
C PHE A 174 -3.25 -4.41 -13.23
N ILE A 175 -4.01 -4.77 -14.28
CA ILE A 175 -3.52 -5.68 -15.31
C ILE A 175 -2.28 -5.12 -16.03
N LYS A 176 -2.23 -3.82 -16.33
CA LYS A 176 -1.03 -3.18 -16.91
C LYS A 176 0.16 -3.23 -15.96
N ALA A 177 -0.05 -2.99 -14.64
CA ALA A 177 1.00 -3.10 -13.65
C ALA A 177 1.59 -4.51 -13.61
N ILE A 178 0.71 -5.53 -13.59
CA ILE A 178 1.12 -6.92 -13.49
C ILE A 178 1.80 -7.41 -14.77
N ASN A 179 1.31 -7.00 -15.95
CA ASN A 179 2.00 -7.28 -17.22
C ASN A 179 3.43 -6.73 -17.20
N TYR A 180 3.63 -5.47 -16.75
CA TYR A 180 4.95 -4.87 -16.63
C TYR A 180 5.89 -5.67 -15.69
N PHE A 181 5.39 -6.18 -14.58
CA PHE A 181 6.18 -7.05 -13.71
C PHE A 181 6.41 -8.44 -14.32
N ASN A 182 5.45 -8.97 -15.06
CA ASN A 182 5.56 -10.28 -15.69
C ASN A 182 6.51 -10.29 -16.90
N GLU A 183 6.66 -9.17 -17.61
CA GLU A 183 7.62 -9.01 -18.72
C GLU A 183 9.07 -9.17 -18.23
N ASP A 184 9.39 -8.63 -17.06
CA ASP A 184 10.68 -8.81 -16.38
C ASP A 184 10.41 -8.77 -14.87
N LEU A 185 10.49 -9.90 -14.21
CA LEU A 185 10.26 -10.02 -12.77
C LEU A 185 11.21 -9.15 -11.93
N GLN A 186 12.39 -8.79 -12.46
CA GLN A 186 13.30 -7.84 -11.79
C GLN A 186 12.73 -6.43 -11.72
N ASN A 187 11.69 -6.08 -12.47
CA ASN A 187 10.98 -4.81 -12.31
C ASN A 187 10.32 -4.68 -10.94
N ILE A 188 10.00 -5.80 -10.27
CA ILE A 188 9.53 -5.81 -8.88
C ILE A 188 10.61 -5.24 -7.97
N ASN A 189 11.83 -5.76 -8.05
CA ASN A 189 12.96 -5.28 -7.25
C ASN A 189 13.33 -3.82 -7.60
N LYS A 190 13.33 -3.46 -8.90
CA LYS A 190 13.64 -2.09 -9.35
C LYS A 190 12.66 -1.08 -8.76
N MET A 191 11.36 -1.40 -8.75
CA MET A 191 10.35 -0.53 -8.13
C MET A 191 10.51 -0.50 -6.62
N GLY A 192 10.74 -1.63 -5.96
CA GLY A 192 10.96 -1.74 -4.53
C GLY A 192 12.16 -0.91 -4.06
N LEU A 193 13.30 -0.98 -4.76
CA LEU A 193 14.48 -0.15 -4.48
C LEU A 193 14.18 1.35 -4.66
N SER A 194 13.42 1.72 -5.70
CA SER A 194 13.01 3.11 -5.90
C SER A 194 12.03 3.59 -4.80
N ALA A 195 11.20 2.69 -4.29
CA ALA A 195 10.30 2.97 -3.16
C ALA A 195 11.10 3.14 -1.86
N ARG A 196 12.09 2.28 -1.60
CA ARG A 196 12.99 2.40 -0.45
C ARG A 196 13.76 3.73 -0.48
N ALA A 197 14.34 4.11 -1.61
CA ALA A 197 15.06 5.38 -1.76
C ALA A 197 14.14 6.58 -1.47
N LEU A 198 12.85 6.50 -1.82
CA LEU A 198 11.87 7.53 -1.45
C LEU A 198 11.60 7.55 0.06
N ALA A 199 11.48 6.39 0.71
CA ALA A 199 11.32 6.33 2.15
C ALA A 199 12.53 6.94 2.88
N GLU A 200 13.74 6.70 2.39
CA GLU A 200 14.98 7.25 2.95
C GLU A 200 15.07 8.77 2.80
N SER A 201 14.58 9.33 1.70
CA SER A 201 14.65 10.78 1.46
C SER A 201 13.56 11.58 2.15
N ASP A 202 12.34 11.01 2.27
CA ASP A 202 11.14 11.79 2.61
C ASP A 202 10.52 11.39 3.96
N TYR A 203 10.83 10.17 4.48
CA TYR A 203 10.14 9.59 5.64
C TYR A 203 11.09 9.05 6.72
N ASN A 204 12.39 9.29 6.63
CA ASN A 204 13.35 8.94 7.67
C ASN A 204 13.32 9.95 8.80
N GLU A 205 13.24 9.49 10.07
CA GLU A 205 13.33 10.32 11.27
C GLU A 205 14.75 10.84 11.49
#